data_c42c23ebf58d8bb821c7bb35fa9ea4d1
#
_entry.id   c42c23ebf58d8bb821c7bb35fa9ea4d1
#
_cell.length_a   1.000
_cell.length_b   1.000
_cell.length_c   1.000
_cell.angle_alpha   90.00
_cell.angle_beta   90.00
_cell.angle_gamma   90.00
#
_symmetry.space_group_name_H-M   'P 1'
#
loop_
_entity.id
_entity.type
_entity.pdbx_description
1 polymer ?
#
loop_
_entity_poly.entity_id
_entity_poly.type
_entity_poly.pdbx_seq_one_letter_code
_entity_poly.pdbx_strand_id
1 'polypeptide(L)'
;MIQEILEQLNIAWQLFEYHCNELEDTEAMWCGTPNGLRIRKTENTWIADWPETEAYTIGPPSIAWTMWHILYWWRTVITASKEKHIPEKEEIKWPGSVAAAVCEIRDCHDVWVSFLKSLDENELRSGEMCRWPFEGKSMYSLALWVNMEFMKDTAEVGAGRFLYAAADAKAAEQLKES
;
A
#
# COMPACT_ATOMS: atom_id res chain seq x y z
N MET A 1 0.08 4.92 -24.99
CA MET A 1 0.33 5.59 -23.68
C MET A 1 -0.31 4.85 -22.51
N ILE A 2 -1.60 4.46 -22.52
CA ILE A 2 -2.18 3.67 -21.41
C ILE A 2 -1.51 2.30 -21.27
N GLN A 3 -1.13 1.68 -22.37
CA GLN A 3 -0.48 0.38 -22.36
C GLN A 3 0.86 0.42 -21.61
N GLU A 4 1.68 1.43 -21.85
CA GLU A 4 2.97 1.60 -21.16
C GLU A 4 2.80 1.85 -19.66
N ILE A 5 1.73 2.57 -19.28
CA ILE A 5 1.38 2.78 -17.86
C ILE A 5 1.00 1.45 -17.19
N LEU A 6 0.20 0.64 -17.88
CA LEU A 6 -0.20 -0.69 -17.36
C LEU A 6 0.98 -1.66 -17.32
N GLU A 7 1.91 -1.59 -18.27
CA GLU A 7 3.14 -2.38 -18.24
C GLU A 7 4.04 -1.99 -17.06
N GLN A 8 4.16 -0.69 -16.78
CA GLN A 8 4.89 -0.20 -15.61
C GLN A 8 4.23 -0.66 -14.30
N LEU A 9 2.89 -0.59 -14.20
CA LEU A 9 2.15 -1.12 -13.05
C LEU A 9 2.42 -2.62 -12.87
N ASN A 10 2.43 -3.38 -13.96
CA ASN A 10 2.67 -4.81 -13.90
C ASN A 10 4.07 -5.16 -13.38
N ILE A 11 5.09 -4.34 -13.64
CA ILE A 11 6.44 -4.52 -13.06
C ILE A 11 6.38 -4.37 -11.55
N ALA A 12 5.72 -3.31 -11.05
CA ALA A 12 5.54 -3.09 -9.62
C ALA A 12 4.72 -4.21 -8.97
N TRP A 13 3.70 -4.70 -9.69
CA TRP A 13 2.84 -5.79 -9.25
C TRP A 13 3.62 -7.12 -9.06
N GLN A 14 4.44 -7.49 -10.02
CA GLN A 14 5.28 -8.68 -9.91
C GLN A 14 6.26 -8.58 -8.73
N LEU A 15 6.81 -7.40 -8.47
CA LEU A 15 7.67 -7.18 -7.32
C LEU A 15 6.90 -7.28 -6.00
N PHE A 16 5.68 -6.75 -5.93
CA PHE A 16 4.80 -6.89 -4.78
C PHE A 16 4.49 -8.35 -4.49
N GLU A 17 4.07 -9.13 -5.49
CA GLU A 17 3.80 -10.55 -5.33
C GLU A 17 5.04 -11.33 -4.87
N TYR A 18 6.22 -10.98 -5.39
CA TYR A 18 7.49 -11.55 -4.93
C TYR A 18 7.75 -11.25 -3.45
N HIS A 19 7.56 -10.01 -3.02
CA HIS A 19 7.76 -9.64 -1.62
C HIS A 19 6.68 -10.19 -0.67
N CYS A 20 5.48 -10.44 -1.15
CA CYS A 20 4.41 -11.05 -0.35
C CYS A 20 4.48 -12.59 -0.30
N ASN A 21 5.32 -13.22 -1.13
CA ASN A 21 5.50 -14.67 -1.07
C ASN A 21 6.09 -15.07 0.29
N GLU A 22 5.41 -16.01 0.97
CA GLU A 22 5.81 -16.51 2.30
C GLU A 22 5.92 -15.42 3.40
N LEU A 23 5.29 -14.25 3.18
CA LEU A 23 5.20 -13.22 4.21
C LEU A 23 4.21 -13.65 5.30
N GLU A 24 4.67 -13.75 6.53
CA GLU A 24 3.87 -14.14 7.69
C GLU A 24 3.36 -12.92 8.47
N ASP A 25 2.25 -13.09 9.20
CA ASP A 25 1.66 -12.04 10.03
C ASP A 25 2.64 -11.53 11.11
N THR A 26 3.44 -12.41 11.69
CA THR A 26 4.46 -12.06 12.70
C THR A 26 5.53 -11.14 12.13
N GLU A 27 6.03 -11.43 10.92
CA GLU A 27 6.96 -10.58 10.19
C GLU A 27 6.31 -9.24 9.84
N ALA A 28 5.10 -9.27 9.29
CA ALA A 28 4.41 -8.07 8.84
C ALA A 28 4.05 -7.11 9.98
N MET A 29 3.67 -7.64 11.14
CA MET A 29 3.31 -6.84 12.33
C MET A 29 4.53 -6.35 13.12
N TRP A 30 5.72 -6.89 12.83
CA TRP A 30 6.93 -6.44 13.48
C TRP A 30 7.25 -4.99 13.10
N CYS A 31 7.70 -4.22 14.10
CA CYS A 31 8.13 -2.85 13.91
C CYS A 31 9.47 -2.64 14.60
N GLY A 32 10.50 -2.41 13.81
CA GLY A 32 11.90 -2.34 14.27
C GLY A 32 12.21 -1.21 15.21
N THR A 33 11.31 -0.22 15.36
CA THR A 33 11.50 0.94 16.23
C THR A 33 10.27 1.21 17.08
N PRO A 34 10.44 1.77 18.31
CA PRO A 34 9.30 2.13 19.16
C PRO A 34 8.36 3.16 18.49
N ASN A 35 8.91 4.05 17.68
CA ASN A 35 8.19 5.17 17.06
C ASN A 35 7.70 4.87 15.63
N GLY A 36 7.93 3.64 15.12
CA GLY A 36 7.46 3.27 13.78
C GLY A 36 5.95 3.14 13.71
N LEU A 37 5.40 3.47 12.55
CA LEU A 37 3.96 3.35 12.30
C LEU A 37 3.55 1.88 12.25
N ARG A 38 2.41 1.56 12.84
CA ARG A 38 1.92 0.19 12.95
C ARG A 38 0.40 0.09 12.91
N ILE A 39 -0.06 -1.12 12.68
CA ILE A 39 -1.46 -1.50 12.88
C ILE A 39 -1.61 -1.99 14.31
N ARG A 40 -2.65 -1.52 15.00
CA ARG A 40 -2.98 -1.91 16.37
C ARG A 40 -4.35 -2.57 16.44
N LYS A 41 -4.42 -3.70 17.08
CA LYS A 41 -5.69 -4.35 17.38
C LYS A 41 -6.30 -3.71 18.61
N THR A 42 -7.55 -3.28 18.52
CA THR A 42 -8.40 -2.90 19.65
C THR A 42 -9.41 -4.00 19.93
N GLU A 43 -10.28 -3.82 20.94
CA GLU A 43 -11.31 -4.82 21.25
C GLU A 43 -12.22 -5.15 20.07
N ASN A 44 -12.56 -4.14 19.25
CA ASN A 44 -13.58 -4.27 18.22
C ASN A 44 -13.07 -4.07 16.78
N THR A 45 -11.83 -3.58 16.58
CA THR A 45 -11.34 -3.23 15.25
C THR A 45 -9.82 -3.13 15.20
N TRP A 46 -9.31 -2.89 14.00
CA TRP A 46 -7.92 -2.53 13.77
C TRP A 46 -7.80 -1.04 13.50
N ILE A 47 -6.78 -0.41 14.07
CA ILE A 47 -6.46 1.01 13.90
C ILE A 47 -5.05 1.11 13.33
N ALA A 48 -4.89 1.91 12.28
CA ALA A 48 -3.59 2.29 11.74
C ALA A 48 -3.11 3.59 12.40
N ASP A 49 -1.85 3.64 12.79
CA ASP A 49 -1.22 4.88 13.22
C ASP A 49 -1.24 5.88 12.05
N TRP A 50 -1.53 7.14 12.33
CA TRP A 50 -1.52 8.19 11.34
C TRP A 50 -0.70 9.37 11.87
N PRO A 51 0.44 9.70 11.24
CA PRO A 51 1.25 10.81 11.70
C PRO A 51 0.64 12.16 11.31
N GLU A 52 0.75 13.15 12.18
CA GLU A 52 0.37 14.53 11.85
C GLU A 52 1.34 15.17 10.84
N THR A 53 2.59 14.70 10.83
CA THR A 53 3.65 15.18 9.94
C THR A 53 4.55 14.03 9.53
N GLU A 54 5.13 14.12 8.34
CA GLU A 54 6.13 13.17 7.84
C GLU A 54 7.55 13.53 8.35
N ALA A 55 7.75 13.48 9.67
CA ALA A 55 9.05 13.75 10.24
C ALA A 55 9.91 12.47 10.30
N TYR A 56 11.19 12.57 10.00
CA TYR A 56 12.12 11.42 10.06
C TYR A 56 12.28 10.80 11.46
N THR A 57 11.78 11.48 12.50
CA THR A 57 11.73 10.96 13.87
C THR A 57 10.66 9.89 14.10
N ILE A 58 9.73 9.69 13.14
CA ILE A 58 8.66 8.67 13.23
C ILE A 58 9.26 7.26 13.13
N GLY A 59 10.33 7.09 12.36
CA GLY A 59 10.90 5.77 12.09
C GLY A 59 10.14 4.97 11.01
N PRO A 60 10.71 3.84 10.55
CA PRO A 60 10.12 3.05 9.48
C PRO A 60 8.80 2.40 9.93
N PRO A 61 7.80 2.31 9.03
CA PRO A 61 6.55 1.61 9.30
C PRO A 61 6.76 0.09 9.39
N SER A 62 5.81 -0.59 10.03
CA SER A 62 5.69 -2.04 9.88
C SER A 62 5.15 -2.39 8.48
N ILE A 63 5.47 -3.58 7.98
CA ILE A 63 4.97 -4.07 6.68
C ILE A 63 3.42 -4.06 6.67
N ALA A 64 2.77 -4.48 7.75
CA ALA A 64 1.31 -4.45 7.87
C ALA A 64 0.75 -3.03 7.72
N TRP A 65 1.42 -2.01 8.26
CA TRP A 65 1.02 -0.63 8.08
C TRP A 65 1.18 -0.19 6.61
N THR A 66 2.29 -0.52 5.96
CA THR A 66 2.51 -0.22 4.54
C THR A 66 1.45 -0.90 3.66
N MET A 67 1.10 -2.17 3.92
CA MET A 67 0.03 -2.85 3.19
C MET A 67 -1.35 -2.22 3.43
N TRP A 68 -1.65 -1.80 4.67
CA TRP A 68 -2.86 -1.03 4.95
C TRP A 68 -2.85 0.33 4.23
N HIS A 69 -1.71 1.01 4.16
CA HIS A 69 -1.54 2.26 3.44
C HIS A 69 -1.83 2.08 1.93
N ILE A 70 -1.39 0.97 1.33
CA ILE A 70 -1.75 0.60 -0.04
C ILE A 70 -3.28 0.48 -0.18
N LEU A 71 -3.95 -0.24 0.72
CA LEU A 71 -5.41 -0.36 0.71
C LEU A 71 -6.09 0.99 0.86
N TYR A 72 -5.59 1.85 1.76
CA TYR A 72 -6.14 3.17 2.02
C TYR A 72 -6.16 4.04 0.75
N TRP A 73 -5.00 4.31 0.17
CA TRP A 73 -4.96 5.21 -0.96
C TRP A 73 -5.56 4.58 -2.23
N TRP A 74 -5.41 3.28 -2.45
CA TRP A 74 -5.93 2.66 -3.68
C TRP A 74 -7.45 2.56 -3.68
N ARG A 75 -8.06 2.19 -2.58
CA ARG A 75 -9.53 2.24 -2.43
C ARG A 75 -10.04 3.66 -2.54
N THR A 76 -9.36 4.63 -1.93
CA THR A 76 -9.73 6.05 -2.05
C THR A 76 -9.68 6.52 -3.50
N VAL A 77 -8.64 6.19 -4.27
CA VAL A 77 -8.56 6.50 -5.71
C VAL A 77 -9.72 5.87 -6.48
N ILE A 78 -10.00 4.59 -6.26
CA ILE A 78 -11.04 3.86 -6.98
C ILE A 78 -12.42 4.48 -6.68
N THR A 79 -12.78 4.68 -5.42
CA THR A 79 -14.08 5.23 -5.03
C THR A 79 -14.22 6.69 -5.44
N ALA A 80 -13.20 7.50 -5.28
CA ALA A 80 -13.20 8.89 -5.73
C ALA A 80 -13.41 9.01 -7.25
N SER A 81 -12.77 8.14 -8.04
CA SER A 81 -12.86 8.17 -9.50
C SER A 81 -14.19 7.61 -10.02
N LYS A 82 -14.68 6.51 -9.45
CA LYS A 82 -15.87 5.81 -9.94
C LYS A 82 -17.17 6.28 -9.27
N GLU A 83 -17.16 6.47 -7.96
CA GLU A 83 -18.35 6.66 -7.14
C GLU A 83 -18.53 8.11 -6.67
N LYS A 84 -17.57 8.99 -6.95
CA LYS A 84 -17.56 10.39 -6.51
C LYS A 84 -17.58 10.55 -4.97
N HIS A 85 -17.08 9.54 -4.27
CA HIS A 85 -16.97 9.51 -2.82
C HIS A 85 -15.49 9.39 -2.42
N ILE A 86 -15.07 10.13 -1.42
CA ILE A 86 -13.74 10.02 -0.80
C ILE A 86 -13.98 9.42 0.59
N PRO A 87 -13.60 8.16 0.82
CA PRO A 87 -13.80 7.52 2.12
C PRO A 87 -12.93 8.17 3.19
N GLU A 88 -13.42 8.23 4.41
CA GLU A 88 -12.60 8.55 5.57
C GLU A 88 -11.60 7.42 5.82
N LYS A 89 -10.38 7.76 6.28
CA LYS A 89 -9.35 6.74 6.51
C LYS A 89 -9.76 5.66 7.52
N GLU A 90 -10.64 6.00 8.45
CA GLU A 90 -11.21 5.11 9.45
C GLU A 90 -12.16 4.06 8.87
N GLU A 91 -12.66 4.29 7.64
CA GLU A 91 -13.49 3.32 6.92
C GLU A 91 -12.64 2.18 6.33
N ILE A 92 -11.35 2.46 6.06
CA ILE A 92 -10.42 1.48 5.51
C ILE A 92 -9.76 0.72 6.66
N LYS A 93 -10.21 -0.51 6.86
CA LYS A 93 -9.72 -1.37 7.96
C LYS A 93 -8.59 -2.28 7.49
N TRP A 94 -7.69 -2.60 8.42
CA TRP A 94 -6.81 -3.75 8.24
C TRP A 94 -7.64 -5.04 8.26
N PRO A 95 -7.50 -5.92 7.27
CA PRO A 95 -8.37 -7.09 7.15
C PRO A 95 -8.04 -8.25 8.11
N GLY A 96 -7.07 -8.05 8.99
CA GLY A 96 -6.78 -8.98 10.08
C GLY A 96 -5.59 -9.92 9.84
N SER A 97 -5.16 -10.11 8.60
CA SER A 97 -4.00 -10.93 8.25
C SER A 97 -3.36 -10.46 6.95
N VAL A 98 -2.10 -10.86 6.74
CA VAL A 98 -1.37 -10.64 5.47
C VAL A 98 -2.11 -11.29 4.30
N ALA A 99 -2.56 -12.52 4.45
CA ALA A 99 -3.26 -13.24 3.38
C ALA A 99 -4.53 -12.49 2.94
N ALA A 100 -5.31 -11.97 3.89
CA ALA A 100 -6.49 -11.18 3.59
C ALA A 100 -6.12 -9.83 2.96
N ALA A 101 -5.07 -9.16 3.43
CA ALA A 101 -4.60 -7.90 2.87
C ALA A 101 -4.10 -8.08 1.42
N VAL A 102 -3.35 -9.12 1.12
CA VAL A 102 -2.92 -9.46 -0.25
C VAL A 102 -4.13 -9.68 -1.16
N CYS A 103 -5.15 -10.40 -0.68
CA CYS A 103 -6.38 -10.62 -1.45
C CYS A 103 -7.07 -9.29 -1.77
N GLU A 104 -7.26 -8.42 -0.80
CA GLU A 104 -7.91 -7.12 -0.99
C GLU A 104 -7.09 -6.15 -1.87
N ILE A 105 -5.76 -6.19 -1.77
CA ILE A 105 -4.87 -5.40 -2.65
C ILE A 105 -4.97 -5.92 -4.10
N ARG A 106 -5.07 -7.25 -4.29
CA ARG A 106 -5.31 -7.85 -5.61
C ARG A 106 -6.63 -7.41 -6.20
N ASP A 107 -7.69 -7.37 -5.40
CA ASP A 107 -8.99 -6.87 -5.84
C ASP A 107 -8.91 -5.39 -6.27
N CYS A 108 -8.19 -4.56 -5.52
CA CYS A 108 -7.93 -3.16 -5.90
C CYS A 108 -7.19 -3.06 -7.24
N HIS A 109 -6.14 -3.86 -7.42
CA HIS A 109 -5.37 -3.93 -8.67
C HIS A 109 -6.28 -4.27 -9.85
N ASP A 110 -7.05 -5.34 -9.76
CA ASP A 110 -7.89 -5.84 -10.86
C ASP A 110 -9.01 -4.86 -11.22
N VAL A 111 -9.63 -4.25 -10.19
CA VAL A 111 -10.63 -3.19 -10.38
C VAL A 111 -10.01 -1.97 -11.06
N TRP A 112 -8.82 -1.54 -10.63
CA TRP A 112 -8.12 -0.39 -11.19
C TRP A 112 -7.70 -0.62 -12.65
N VAL A 113 -7.07 -1.75 -12.94
CA VAL A 113 -6.66 -2.13 -14.30
C VAL A 113 -7.86 -2.22 -15.24
N SER A 114 -8.96 -2.86 -14.78
CA SER A 114 -10.19 -2.96 -15.56
C SER A 114 -10.82 -1.59 -15.81
N PHE A 115 -10.82 -0.71 -14.82
CA PHE A 115 -11.32 0.64 -14.93
C PHE A 115 -10.50 1.44 -15.96
N LEU A 116 -9.19 1.46 -15.85
CA LEU A 116 -8.33 2.19 -16.81
C LEU A 116 -8.51 1.68 -18.26
N LYS A 117 -8.66 0.37 -18.44
CA LYS A 117 -8.91 -0.24 -19.77
C LYS A 117 -10.28 0.10 -20.35
N SER A 118 -11.24 0.47 -19.52
CA SER A 118 -12.59 0.84 -19.97
C SER A 118 -12.71 2.28 -20.45
N LEU A 119 -11.73 3.14 -20.14
CA LEU A 119 -11.74 4.55 -20.49
C LEU A 119 -11.27 4.79 -21.93
N ASP A 120 -11.94 5.69 -22.61
CA ASP A 120 -11.46 6.19 -23.91
C ASP A 120 -10.37 7.24 -23.77
N GLU A 121 -9.76 7.67 -24.89
CA GLU A 121 -8.66 8.63 -24.88
C GLU A 121 -9.06 10.02 -24.36
N ASN A 122 -10.31 10.44 -24.54
CA ASN A 122 -10.81 11.72 -24.03
C ASN A 122 -11.01 11.65 -22.51
N GLU A 123 -11.56 10.56 -22.01
CA GLU A 123 -11.72 10.30 -20.58
C GLU A 123 -10.36 10.21 -19.88
N LEU A 124 -9.38 9.54 -20.49
CA LEU A 124 -8.02 9.45 -19.95
C LEU A 124 -7.32 10.81 -19.88
N ARG A 125 -7.62 11.74 -20.80
CA ARG A 125 -7.10 13.12 -20.78
C ARG A 125 -7.91 14.05 -19.89
N SER A 126 -9.14 13.68 -19.55
CA SER A 126 -10.02 14.49 -18.71
C SER A 126 -9.60 14.46 -17.24
N GLY A 127 -9.92 15.55 -16.55
CA GLY A 127 -9.77 15.66 -15.10
C GLY A 127 -11.06 15.37 -14.32
N GLU A 128 -12.17 15.08 -14.99
CA GLU A 128 -13.49 14.96 -14.34
C GLU A 128 -13.56 13.82 -13.31
N MET A 129 -12.83 12.75 -13.53
CA MET A 129 -12.78 11.59 -12.63
C MET A 129 -11.62 11.63 -11.64
N CYS A 130 -10.65 12.53 -11.82
CA CYS A 130 -9.53 12.70 -10.92
C CYS A 130 -9.89 13.66 -9.79
N ARG A 131 -10.41 13.12 -8.69
CA ARG A 131 -10.90 13.91 -7.53
C ARG A 131 -9.99 13.82 -6.31
N TRP A 132 -9.15 12.81 -6.24
CA TRP A 132 -8.19 12.60 -5.17
C TRP A 132 -6.97 11.81 -5.71
N PRO A 133 -5.75 12.12 -5.29
CA PRO A 133 -5.32 13.24 -4.44
C PRO A 133 -5.17 14.57 -5.22
N PHE A 134 -5.31 14.57 -6.55
CA PHE A 134 -5.07 15.71 -7.44
C PHE A 134 -6.33 16.09 -8.20
N GLU A 135 -7.17 16.90 -7.60
CA GLU A 135 -8.39 17.34 -8.26
C GLU A 135 -8.09 18.03 -9.62
N GLY A 136 -8.80 17.60 -10.66
CA GLY A 136 -8.74 18.18 -12.01
C GLY A 136 -7.50 17.81 -12.84
N LYS A 137 -6.57 16.96 -12.34
CA LYS A 137 -5.51 16.39 -13.16
C LYS A 137 -6.08 15.29 -14.06
N SER A 138 -5.42 15.03 -15.20
CA SER A 138 -5.85 13.97 -16.11
C SER A 138 -5.79 12.58 -15.43
N MET A 139 -6.63 11.66 -15.90
CA MET A 139 -6.57 10.26 -15.46
C MET A 139 -5.21 9.62 -15.78
N TYR A 140 -4.52 10.06 -16.85
CA TYR A 140 -3.13 9.66 -17.07
C TYR A 140 -2.21 10.07 -15.93
N SER A 141 -2.31 11.31 -15.44
CA SER A 141 -1.51 11.78 -14.31
C SER A 141 -1.80 11.00 -13.04
N LEU A 142 -3.07 10.68 -12.81
CA LEU A 142 -3.47 9.85 -11.66
C LEU A 142 -2.93 8.43 -11.78
N ALA A 143 -3.00 7.81 -12.96
CA ALA A 143 -2.49 6.45 -13.18
C ALA A 143 -0.96 6.37 -13.00
N LEU A 144 -0.21 7.38 -13.45
CA LEU A 144 1.22 7.48 -13.21
C LEU A 144 1.55 7.64 -11.72
N TRP A 145 0.76 8.44 -11.00
CA TRP A 145 0.93 8.58 -9.55
C TRP A 145 0.64 7.26 -8.82
N VAL A 146 -0.43 6.55 -9.18
CA VAL A 146 -0.73 5.21 -8.62
C VAL A 146 0.45 4.27 -8.80
N ASN A 147 1.08 4.26 -9.99
CA ASN A 147 2.25 3.43 -10.24
C ASN A 147 3.43 3.79 -9.32
N MET A 148 3.67 5.10 -9.11
CA MET A 148 4.75 5.57 -8.22
C MET A 148 4.49 5.20 -6.76
N GLU A 149 3.28 5.45 -6.25
CA GLU A 149 2.90 5.10 -4.88
C GLU A 149 2.98 3.59 -4.66
N PHE A 150 2.47 2.82 -5.59
CA PHE A 150 2.53 1.37 -5.47
C PHE A 150 3.97 0.83 -5.49
N MET A 151 4.83 1.34 -6.37
CA MET A 151 6.25 0.96 -6.39
C MET A 151 6.97 1.38 -5.12
N LYS A 152 6.71 2.58 -4.60
CA LYS A 152 7.26 3.07 -3.33
C LYS A 152 6.90 2.13 -2.18
N ASP A 153 5.60 1.86 -1.99
CA ASP A 153 5.11 1.01 -0.91
C ASP A 153 5.59 -0.44 -1.06
N THR A 154 5.66 -0.95 -2.31
CA THR A 154 6.24 -2.27 -2.60
C THR A 154 7.70 -2.36 -2.17
N ALA A 155 8.49 -1.33 -2.46
CA ALA A 155 9.89 -1.28 -2.03
C ALA A 155 10.02 -1.19 -0.50
N GLU A 156 9.11 -0.50 0.17
CA GLU A 156 9.05 -0.45 1.64
C GLU A 156 8.72 -1.82 2.25
N VAL A 157 7.81 -2.58 1.65
CA VAL A 157 7.55 -3.98 2.06
C VAL A 157 8.83 -4.81 1.97
N GLY A 158 9.54 -4.74 0.84
CA GLY A 158 10.82 -5.46 0.67
C GLY A 158 11.89 -5.02 1.68
N ALA A 159 12.02 -3.71 1.92
CA ALA A 159 12.95 -3.17 2.91
C ALA A 159 12.58 -3.64 4.33
N GLY A 160 11.30 -3.67 4.68
CA GLY A 160 10.81 -4.19 5.96
C GLY A 160 11.18 -5.65 6.19
N ARG A 161 11.10 -6.50 5.18
CA ARG A 161 11.52 -7.92 5.23
C ARG A 161 13.03 -8.05 5.50
N PHE A 162 13.87 -7.25 4.83
CA PHE A 162 15.31 -7.25 5.10
C PHE A 162 15.63 -6.81 6.53
N LEU A 163 14.93 -5.81 7.05
CA LEU A 163 15.12 -5.34 8.42
C LEU A 163 14.70 -6.40 9.45
N TYR A 164 13.57 -7.07 9.22
CA TYR A 164 13.10 -8.16 10.07
C TYR A 164 14.12 -9.31 10.09
N ALA A 165 14.55 -9.79 8.93
CA ALA A 165 15.53 -10.87 8.83
C ALA A 165 16.87 -10.52 9.52
N ALA A 166 17.33 -9.29 9.40
CA ALA A 166 18.56 -8.84 10.07
C ALA A 166 18.40 -8.77 11.61
N ALA A 167 17.22 -8.40 12.10
CA ALA A 167 16.93 -8.38 13.53
C ALA A 167 16.84 -9.79 14.12
N ASP A 168 16.21 -10.74 13.40
CA ASP A 168 16.08 -12.12 13.81
C ASP A 168 17.44 -12.85 13.84
N ALA A 169 18.28 -12.65 12.82
CA ALA A 169 19.64 -13.19 12.79
C ALA A 169 20.48 -12.71 13.99
N LYS A 170 20.39 -11.42 14.35
CA LYS A 170 21.10 -10.85 15.49
C LYS A 170 20.62 -11.45 16.82
N ALA A 171 19.32 -11.66 16.98
CA ALA A 171 18.75 -12.30 18.16
C ALA A 171 19.23 -13.75 18.31
N ALA A 172 19.30 -14.49 17.19
CA ALA A 172 19.80 -15.86 17.17
C ALA A 172 21.30 -15.99 17.51
N GLU A 173 22.13 -15.01 17.14
CA GLU A 173 23.56 -14.95 17.54
C GLU A 173 23.71 -14.70 19.05
N GLN A 174 22.97 -13.75 19.62
CA GLN A 174 23.02 -13.46 21.05
C GLN A 174 22.65 -14.65 21.94
N LEU A 175 21.71 -15.51 21.46
CA LEU A 175 21.34 -16.73 22.17
C LEU A 175 22.43 -17.82 22.14
N LYS A 176 23.36 -17.79 21.20
CA LYS A 176 24.47 -18.75 21.12
C LYS A 176 25.67 -18.37 22.00
N GLU A 177 25.75 -17.09 22.38
CA GLU A 177 26.83 -16.55 23.21
C GLU A 177 26.47 -16.52 24.72
N SER A 178 25.22 -16.81 25.07
CA SER A 178 24.68 -16.89 26.45
C SER A 178 24.63 -18.32 26.97
#